data_808107868afe05762840ed1e80ddc827
#
_entry.id   808107868afe05762840ed1e80ddc827
#
_cell.length_a   1.000
_cell.length_b   1.000
_cell.length_c   1.000
_cell.angle_alpha   90.00
_cell.angle_beta   90.00
_cell.angle_gamma   90.00
#
_symmetry.space_group_name_H-M   'P 1'
#
loop_
_entity.id
_entity.type
_entity.pdbx_description
1 polymer ?
#
loop_
_entity_poly.entity_id
_entity_poly.type
_entity_poly.pdbx_seq_one_letter_code
_entity_poly.pdbx_strand_id
1 'polypeptide(L)'
;MSFWDSLVDRLQAFGETVIEWAILVGVALVVLVVGRWIIGLIRKAIQKVLDAKALDGIWKRSGVAKALEEGDQTPASIVATVVYAYLMVGLLVVVTRILGLLAIEVLLIRLLAWIPLLLIAAAIVIIAAAAASWVAGLVKPFADEQNVPWLTYVVHIGVILFGLLFALDILRVSFAEDVVKIMIGATMIALAIAFGVGGIDTAKKWWTKYASPSDTGSDKGPTNF
;
A
#
# COMPACT_ATOMS: atom_id res chain seq x y z
N MET A 1 55.67 29.38 -19.64
CA MET A 1 54.37 29.85 -19.17
C MET A 1 54.58 30.50 -17.84
N SER A 2 54.31 31.79 -17.69
CA SER A 2 54.50 32.47 -16.41
C SER A 2 53.35 32.09 -15.46
N PHE A 3 53.59 32.14 -14.17
CA PHE A 3 52.55 31.92 -13.16
C PHE A 3 51.35 32.82 -13.34
N TRP A 4 51.57 33.98 -13.87
CA TRP A 4 50.50 34.97 -14.20
C TRP A 4 49.62 34.52 -15.37
N ASP A 5 50.15 33.90 -16.40
CA ASP A 5 49.37 33.41 -17.53
C ASP A 5 48.40 32.29 -17.06
N SER A 6 48.87 31.40 -16.20
CA SER A 6 48.02 30.33 -15.64
C SER A 6 46.94 30.83 -14.68
N LEU A 7 47.14 31.95 -13.99
CA LEU A 7 46.13 32.58 -13.16
C LEU A 7 45.05 33.25 -14.01
N VAL A 8 45.44 33.97 -15.05
CA VAL A 8 44.50 34.65 -15.98
C VAL A 8 43.63 33.58 -16.67
N ASP A 9 44.21 32.50 -17.19
CA ASP A 9 43.48 31.41 -17.81
C ASP A 9 42.45 30.76 -16.86
N ARG A 10 42.84 30.54 -15.60
CA ARG A 10 41.93 29.99 -14.59
C ARG A 10 40.80 30.93 -14.22
N LEU A 11 41.06 32.24 -14.14
CA LEU A 11 40.05 33.27 -13.88
C LEU A 11 39.07 33.40 -15.04
N GLN A 12 39.55 33.31 -16.27
CA GLN A 12 38.70 33.32 -17.47
C GLN A 12 37.82 32.06 -17.53
N ALA A 13 38.40 30.88 -17.33
CA ALA A 13 37.64 29.63 -17.30
C ALA A 13 36.60 29.63 -16.19
N PHE A 14 36.91 30.20 -15.02
CA PHE A 14 35.96 30.37 -13.93
C PHE A 14 34.81 31.31 -14.30
N GLY A 15 35.15 32.46 -14.97
CA GLY A 15 34.14 33.40 -15.43
C GLY A 15 33.19 32.79 -16.49
N GLU A 16 33.71 32.03 -17.45
CA GLU A 16 32.91 31.32 -18.43
C GLU A 16 31.99 30.29 -17.77
N THR A 17 32.50 29.49 -16.82
CA THR A 17 31.71 28.53 -16.07
C THR A 17 30.57 29.21 -15.28
N VAL A 18 30.83 30.34 -14.64
CA VAL A 18 29.80 31.09 -13.91
C VAL A 18 28.69 31.60 -14.84
N ILE A 19 29.06 32.10 -16.02
CA ILE A 19 28.10 32.60 -17.02
C ILE A 19 27.22 31.44 -17.54
N GLU A 20 27.81 30.29 -17.87
CA GLU A 20 27.07 29.09 -18.28
C GLU A 20 26.07 28.66 -17.22
N TRP A 21 26.48 28.56 -15.95
CA TRP A 21 25.61 28.22 -14.83
C TRP A 21 24.50 29.25 -14.61
N ALA A 22 24.80 30.55 -14.76
CA ALA A 22 23.80 31.60 -14.64
C ALA A 22 22.71 31.49 -15.72
N ILE A 23 23.07 31.12 -16.93
CA ILE A 23 22.13 30.89 -18.03
C ILE A 23 21.26 29.66 -17.74
N LEU A 24 21.87 28.54 -17.31
CA LEU A 24 21.14 27.30 -16.97
C LEU A 24 20.16 27.52 -15.83
N VAL A 25 20.57 28.24 -14.78
CA VAL A 25 19.70 28.60 -13.66
C VAL A 25 18.57 29.53 -14.12
N GLY A 26 18.84 30.49 -15.00
CA GLY A 26 17.81 31.36 -15.58
C GLY A 26 16.77 30.57 -16.35
N VAL A 27 17.20 29.64 -17.23
CA VAL A 27 16.30 28.77 -17.99
C VAL A 27 15.50 27.85 -17.05
N ALA A 28 16.16 27.27 -16.05
CA ALA A 28 15.51 26.40 -15.06
C ALA A 28 14.42 27.14 -14.27
N LEU A 29 14.66 28.38 -13.87
CA LEU A 29 13.67 29.23 -13.20
C LEU A 29 12.47 29.54 -14.11
N VAL A 30 12.70 29.90 -15.36
CA VAL A 30 11.60 30.13 -16.32
C VAL A 30 10.76 28.87 -16.48
N VAL A 31 11.39 27.71 -16.67
CA VAL A 31 10.70 26.42 -16.80
C VAL A 31 9.91 26.10 -15.53
N LEU A 32 10.47 26.37 -14.37
CA LEU A 32 9.79 26.13 -13.08
C LEU A 32 8.55 27.03 -12.91
N VAL A 33 8.67 28.34 -13.21
CA VAL A 33 7.54 29.28 -13.08
C VAL A 33 6.44 28.96 -14.08
N VAL A 34 6.78 28.76 -15.34
CA VAL A 34 5.81 28.43 -16.41
C VAL A 34 5.19 27.04 -16.14
N GLY A 35 6.01 26.05 -15.79
CA GLY A 35 5.55 24.69 -15.50
C GLY A 35 4.59 24.66 -14.29
N ARG A 36 4.92 25.36 -13.19
CA ARG A 36 4.04 25.49 -12.02
C ARG A 36 2.69 26.12 -12.41
N TRP A 37 2.69 27.12 -13.26
CA TRP A 37 1.47 27.76 -13.72
C TRP A 37 0.59 26.79 -14.54
N ILE A 38 1.19 26.06 -15.48
CA ILE A 38 0.51 25.05 -16.29
C ILE A 38 -0.05 23.94 -15.39
N ILE A 39 0.75 23.42 -14.45
CA ILE A 39 0.32 22.37 -13.52
C ILE A 39 -0.85 22.84 -12.65
N GLY A 40 -0.82 24.12 -12.22
CA GLY A 40 -1.95 24.72 -11.50
C GLY A 40 -3.26 24.78 -12.31
N LEU A 41 -3.17 25.03 -13.62
CA LEU A 41 -4.32 24.96 -14.53
C LEU A 41 -4.83 23.52 -14.66
N ILE A 42 -3.94 22.54 -14.81
CA ILE A 42 -4.29 21.12 -14.91
C ILE A 42 -5.00 20.67 -13.62
N ARG A 43 -4.49 21.05 -12.44
CA ARG A 43 -5.14 20.75 -11.16
C ARG A 43 -6.58 21.26 -11.11
N LYS A 44 -6.81 22.52 -11.50
CA LYS A 44 -8.14 23.13 -11.53
C LYS A 44 -9.07 22.42 -12.52
N ALA A 45 -8.55 22.05 -13.71
CA ALA A 45 -9.31 21.32 -14.70
C ALA A 45 -9.73 19.92 -14.17
N ILE A 46 -8.81 19.19 -13.54
CA ILE A 46 -9.08 17.88 -12.93
C ILE A 46 -10.13 18.00 -11.82
N GLN A 47 -9.98 18.95 -10.91
CA GLN A 47 -10.97 19.18 -9.86
C GLN A 47 -12.36 19.43 -10.47
N LYS A 48 -12.46 20.30 -11.46
CA LYS A 48 -13.73 20.62 -12.12
C LYS A 48 -14.38 19.42 -12.82
N VAL A 49 -13.56 18.53 -13.39
CA VAL A 49 -14.07 17.28 -14.01
C VAL A 49 -14.51 16.28 -12.97
N LEU A 50 -13.77 16.13 -11.87
CA LEU A 50 -14.09 15.17 -10.81
C LEU A 50 -15.25 15.64 -9.92
N ASP A 51 -15.43 16.95 -9.74
CA ASP A 51 -16.57 17.55 -9.03
C ASP A 51 -17.85 17.55 -9.87
N ALA A 52 -17.82 17.05 -11.11
CA ALA A 52 -19.01 16.92 -11.93
C ALA A 52 -20.03 15.95 -11.28
N LYS A 53 -21.29 16.35 -11.23
CA LYS A 53 -22.41 15.60 -10.61
C LYS A 53 -22.51 14.13 -11.04
N ALA A 54 -21.96 13.79 -12.21
CA ALA A 54 -21.94 12.42 -12.71
C ALA A 54 -21.10 11.45 -11.86
N LEU A 55 -20.08 11.94 -11.12
CA LEU A 55 -19.21 11.13 -10.28
C LEU A 55 -19.66 11.05 -8.82
N ASP A 56 -20.53 11.95 -8.36
CA ASP A 56 -21.06 11.96 -6.99
C ASP A 56 -21.72 10.62 -6.60
N GLY A 57 -22.40 9.98 -7.55
CA GLY A 57 -23.04 8.69 -7.33
C GLY A 57 -22.05 7.55 -7.08
N ILE A 58 -20.85 7.62 -7.69
CA ILE A 58 -19.78 6.62 -7.53
C ILE A 58 -19.11 6.81 -6.17
N TRP A 59 -18.81 8.05 -5.79
CA TRP A 59 -18.17 8.38 -4.52
C TRP A 59 -19.02 8.01 -3.31
N LYS A 60 -20.35 8.27 -3.37
CA LYS A 60 -21.30 7.90 -2.30
C LYS A 60 -21.46 6.39 -2.13
N ARG A 61 -21.39 5.62 -3.23
CA ARG A 61 -21.55 4.16 -3.19
C ARG A 61 -20.29 3.44 -2.71
N SER A 62 -19.11 4.02 -2.91
CA SER A 62 -17.83 3.39 -2.53
C SER A 62 -17.52 3.44 -1.02
N GLY A 63 -18.31 4.17 -0.22
CA GLY A 63 -18.05 4.38 1.21
C GLY A 63 -16.83 5.27 1.51
N VAL A 64 -16.02 5.60 0.51
CA VAL A 64 -14.83 6.45 0.64
C VAL A 64 -15.22 7.87 1.05
N ALA A 65 -16.36 8.39 0.54
CA ALA A 65 -16.87 9.71 0.91
C ALA A 65 -17.07 9.81 2.43
N LYS A 66 -17.67 8.78 3.06
CA LYS A 66 -17.95 8.76 4.49
C LYS A 66 -16.69 8.72 5.37
N ALA A 67 -15.65 8.04 4.90
CA ALA A 67 -14.35 8.00 5.60
C ALA A 67 -13.57 9.33 5.49
N LEU A 68 -13.87 10.16 4.50
CA LEU A 68 -13.19 11.43 4.24
C LEU A 68 -13.97 12.66 4.77
N GLU A 69 -15.26 12.51 5.10
CA GLU A 69 -16.09 13.58 5.68
C GLU A 69 -15.52 14.10 7.02
N GLU A 70 -14.80 13.27 7.77
CA GLU A 70 -14.12 13.68 9.01
C GLU A 70 -12.94 14.64 8.78
N GLY A 71 -12.43 14.77 7.54
CA GLY A 71 -11.23 15.54 7.19
C GLY A 71 -11.47 16.79 6.35
N ASP A 72 -12.71 17.23 6.12
CA ASP A 72 -13.07 18.38 5.24
C ASP A 72 -12.45 18.30 3.82
N GLN A 73 -12.15 17.07 3.35
CA GLN A 73 -11.52 16.79 2.07
C GLN A 73 -12.48 16.03 1.15
N THR A 74 -12.67 16.54 -0.06
CA THR A 74 -13.44 15.79 -1.06
C THR A 74 -12.54 14.76 -1.78
N PRO A 75 -13.07 13.59 -2.18
CA PRO A 75 -12.30 12.61 -2.96
C PRO A 75 -11.69 13.23 -4.23
N ALA A 76 -12.40 14.15 -4.87
CA ALA A 76 -11.92 14.89 -6.03
C ALA A 76 -10.70 15.76 -5.70
N SER A 77 -10.70 16.43 -4.54
CA SER A 77 -9.57 17.28 -4.11
C SER A 77 -8.32 16.44 -3.83
N ILE A 78 -8.48 15.23 -3.28
CA ILE A 78 -7.35 14.31 -3.02
C ILE A 78 -6.73 13.85 -4.33
N VAL A 79 -7.55 13.36 -5.28
CA VAL A 79 -7.06 12.93 -6.59
C VAL A 79 -6.35 14.08 -7.31
N ALA A 80 -6.96 15.27 -7.35
CA ALA A 80 -6.35 16.45 -7.98
C ALA A 80 -5.03 16.85 -7.29
N THR A 81 -4.93 16.69 -5.97
CA THR A 81 -3.70 16.98 -5.21
C THR A 81 -2.61 15.96 -5.51
N VAL A 82 -2.94 14.68 -5.61
CA VAL A 82 -1.99 13.64 -5.99
C VAL A 82 -1.45 13.86 -7.40
N VAL A 83 -2.34 14.15 -8.36
CA VAL A 83 -1.92 14.45 -9.74
C VAL A 83 -1.06 15.72 -9.79
N TYR A 84 -1.42 16.75 -9.02
CA TYR A 84 -0.60 17.96 -8.90
C TYR A 84 0.80 17.65 -8.35
N ALA A 85 0.88 16.85 -7.28
CA ALA A 85 2.16 16.44 -6.70
C ALA A 85 3.01 15.63 -7.69
N TYR A 86 2.38 14.70 -8.41
CA TYR A 86 3.02 13.90 -9.46
C TYR A 86 3.62 14.77 -10.56
N LEU A 87 2.83 15.70 -11.11
CA LEU A 87 3.28 16.63 -12.15
C LEU A 87 4.37 17.59 -11.63
N MET A 88 4.27 18.00 -10.34
CA MET A 88 5.28 18.88 -9.74
C MET A 88 6.63 18.16 -9.58
N VAL A 89 6.63 16.90 -9.17
CA VAL A 89 7.86 16.09 -9.14
C VAL A 89 8.40 15.89 -10.54
N GLY A 90 7.55 15.64 -11.55
CA GLY A 90 7.95 15.58 -12.95
C GLY A 90 8.59 16.87 -13.46
N LEU A 91 8.04 18.04 -13.09
CA LEU A 91 8.62 19.34 -13.39
C LEU A 91 10.01 19.49 -12.74
N LEU A 92 10.18 19.05 -11.48
CA LEU A 92 11.48 19.09 -10.82
C LEU A 92 12.50 18.18 -11.51
N VAL A 93 12.10 17.02 -12.04
CA VAL A 93 12.98 16.17 -12.88
C VAL A 93 13.49 16.95 -14.11
N VAL A 94 12.62 17.69 -14.78
CA VAL A 94 13.03 18.51 -15.94
C VAL A 94 14.00 19.61 -15.52
N VAL A 95 13.73 20.29 -14.40
CA VAL A 95 14.59 21.35 -13.87
C VAL A 95 15.97 20.81 -13.47
N THR A 96 16.04 19.69 -12.77
CA THR A 96 17.32 19.08 -12.37
C THR A 96 18.13 18.57 -13.56
N ARG A 97 17.46 18.11 -14.63
CA ARG A 97 18.09 17.73 -15.87
C ARG A 97 18.73 18.94 -16.57
N ILE A 98 18.03 20.08 -16.63
CA ILE A 98 18.56 21.34 -17.18
C ILE A 98 19.81 21.79 -16.41
N LEU A 99 19.79 21.66 -15.08
CA LEU A 99 20.90 22.03 -14.21
C LEU A 99 22.05 20.99 -14.21
N GLY A 100 21.91 19.85 -14.89
CA GLY A 100 22.91 18.79 -14.89
C GLY A 100 23.06 18.05 -13.56
N LEU A 101 22.08 18.13 -12.64
CA LEU A 101 22.10 17.55 -11.31
C LEU A 101 21.67 16.06 -11.35
N LEU A 102 22.46 15.22 -12.01
CA LEU A 102 22.16 13.80 -12.26
C LEU A 102 21.76 13.02 -10.99
N ALA A 103 22.45 13.24 -9.87
CA ALA A 103 22.13 12.54 -8.63
C ALA A 103 20.73 12.86 -8.12
N ILE A 104 20.31 14.12 -8.18
CA ILE A 104 18.98 14.58 -7.78
C ILE A 104 17.92 14.11 -8.81
N GLU A 105 18.22 14.18 -10.09
CA GLU A 105 17.34 13.68 -11.15
C GLU A 105 16.98 12.21 -10.93
N VAL A 106 17.96 11.33 -10.66
CA VAL A 106 17.72 9.92 -10.42
C VAL A 106 16.83 9.69 -9.18
N LEU A 107 17.03 10.45 -8.11
CA LEU A 107 16.19 10.37 -6.91
C LEU A 107 14.74 10.78 -7.20
N LEU A 108 14.56 11.88 -7.94
CA LEU A 108 13.24 12.38 -8.32
C LEU A 108 12.52 11.41 -9.28
N ILE A 109 13.22 10.78 -10.22
CA ILE A 109 12.65 9.75 -11.10
C ILE A 109 12.18 8.54 -10.29
N ARG A 110 12.95 8.10 -9.29
CA ARG A 110 12.53 7.01 -8.40
C ARG A 110 11.29 7.39 -7.59
N LEU A 111 11.24 8.61 -7.07
CA LEU A 111 10.07 9.12 -6.36
C LEU A 111 8.85 9.20 -7.29
N LEU A 112 9.03 9.66 -8.52
CA LEU A 112 7.97 9.74 -9.52
C LEU A 112 7.41 8.35 -9.87
N ALA A 113 8.27 7.35 -10.01
CA ALA A 113 7.88 5.96 -10.26
C ALA A 113 7.14 5.33 -9.06
N TRP A 114 7.41 5.80 -7.84
CA TRP A 114 6.80 5.27 -6.62
C TRP A 114 5.37 5.77 -6.39
N ILE A 115 5.03 6.99 -6.83
CA ILE A 115 3.70 7.58 -6.64
C ILE A 115 2.56 6.72 -7.23
N PRO A 116 2.63 6.22 -8.48
CA PRO A 116 1.61 5.32 -9.02
C PRO A 116 1.47 4.01 -8.23
N LEU A 117 2.59 3.47 -7.72
CA LEU A 117 2.57 2.26 -6.88
C LEU A 117 1.83 2.51 -5.56
N LEU A 118 2.01 3.69 -4.96
CA LEU A 118 1.29 4.12 -3.76
C LEU A 118 -0.23 4.16 -3.99
N LEU A 119 -0.67 4.66 -5.16
CA LEU A 119 -2.10 4.69 -5.53
C LEU A 119 -2.66 3.27 -5.69
N ILE A 120 -1.91 2.38 -6.34
CA ILE A 120 -2.31 0.97 -6.50
C ILE A 120 -2.38 0.29 -5.13
N ALA A 121 -1.39 0.48 -4.28
CA ALA A 121 -1.37 -0.07 -2.93
C ALA A 121 -2.56 0.43 -2.09
N ALA A 122 -2.88 1.74 -2.15
CA ALA A 122 -4.05 2.30 -1.48
C ALA A 122 -5.36 1.68 -2.01
N ALA A 123 -5.50 1.50 -3.33
CA ALA A 123 -6.65 0.83 -3.92
C ALA A 123 -6.79 -0.63 -3.43
N ILE A 124 -5.68 -1.37 -3.32
CA ILE A 124 -5.67 -2.74 -2.79
C ILE A 124 -6.15 -2.77 -1.34
N VAL A 125 -5.68 -1.86 -0.49
CA VAL A 125 -6.12 -1.78 0.91
C VAL A 125 -7.63 -1.50 1.01
N ILE A 126 -8.15 -0.60 0.17
CA ILE A 126 -9.60 -0.31 0.13
C ILE A 126 -10.39 -1.54 -0.31
N ILE A 127 -9.95 -2.23 -1.37
CA ILE A 127 -10.58 -3.46 -1.85
C ILE A 127 -10.52 -4.56 -0.79
N ALA A 128 -9.37 -4.71 -0.12
CA ALA A 128 -9.19 -5.69 0.96
C ALA A 128 -10.11 -5.41 2.15
N ALA A 129 -10.28 -4.15 2.55
CA ALA A 129 -11.20 -3.75 3.60
C ALA A 129 -12.66 -4.05 3.24
N ALA A 130 -13.07 -3.81 1.99
CA ALA A 130 -14.40 -4.17 1.49
C ALA A 130 -14.59 -5.70 1.48
N ALA A 131 -13.60 -6.45 0.98
CA ALA A 131 -13.60 -7.91 0.97
C ALA A 131 -13.64 -8.48 2.40
N ALA A 132 -12.89 -7.91 3.34
CA ALA A 132 -12.89 -8.31 4.75
C ALA A 132 -14.28 -8.18 5.37
N SER A 133 -14.96 -7.07 5.12
CA SER A 133 -16.33 -6.84 5.60
C SER A 133 -17.32 -7.83 4.99
N TRP A 134 -17.18 -8.14 3.70
CA TRP A 134 -18.02 -9.11 3.01
C TRP A 134 -17.80 -10.53 3.54
N VAL A 135 -16.55 -10.97 3.66
CA VAL A 135 -16.20 -12.31 4.20
C VAL A 135 -16.63 -12.45 5.65
N ALA A 136 -16.40 -11.43 6.48
CA ALA A 136 -16.85 -11.41 7.87
C ALA A 136 -18.38 -11.54 7.97
N GLY A 137 -19.13 -10.90 7.06
CA GLY A 137 -20.58 -11.04 6.96
C GLY A 137 -21.03 -12.46 6.62
N LEU A 138 -20.28 -13.20 5.80
CA LEU A 138 -20.56 -14.61 5.50
C LEU A 138 -20.28 -15.52 6.68
N VAL A 139 -19.27 -15.22 7.48
CA VAL A 139 -18.86 -16.04 8.64
C VAL A 139 -19.73 -15.77 9.87
N LYS A 140 -20.28 -14.57 10.00
CA LYS A 140 -21.06 -14.14 11.15
C LYS A 140 -22.20 -15.08 11.55
N PRO A 141 -23.08 -15.57 10.66
CA PRO A 141 -24.17 -16.49 11.02
C PRO A 141 -23.61 -17.78 11.67
N PHE A 142 -22.55 -18.35 11.12
CA PHE A 142 -21.92 -19.55 11.64
C PHE A 142 -21.24 -19.32 13.00
N ALA A 143 -20.63 -18.15 13.18
CA ALA A 143 -19.99 -17.78 14.44
C ALA A 143 -21.03 -17.58 15.57
N ASP A 144 -22.18 -16.99 15.23
CA ASP A 144 -23.27 -16.77 16.18
C ASP A 144 -23.95 -18.10 16.61
N GLU A 145 -24.17 -19.03 15.67
CA GLU A 145 -24.72 -20.38 15.97
C GLU A 145 -23.80 -21.20 16.88
N GLN A 146 -22.48 -21.07 16.73
CA GLN A 146 -21.49 -21.81 17.52
C GLN A 146 -21.07 -21.09 18.80
N ASN A 147 -21.65 -19.94 19.15
CA ASN A 147 -21.25 -19.08 20.27
C ASN A 147 -19.77 -18.68 20.27
N VAL A 148 -19.21 -18.42 19.09
CA VAL A 148 -17.81 -17.99 18.88
C VAL A 148 -17.72 -16.65 18.14
N PRO A 149 -18.27 -15.55 18.67
CA PRO A 149 -18.34 -14.25 17.96
C PRO A 149 -16.96 -13.67 17.62
N TRP A 150 -15.93 -14.05 18.35
CA TRP A 150 -14.55 -13.62 18.09
C TRP A 150 -14.03 -14.10 16.72
N LEU A 151 -14.57 -15.20 16.18
CA LEU A 151 -14.18 -15.75 14.89
C LEU A 151 -14.38 -14.74 13.75
N THR A 152 -15.47 -13.98 13.78
CA THR A 152 -15.76 -12.93 12.80
C THR A 152 -14.69 -11.84 12.79
N TYR A 153 -14.18 -11.45 13.98
CA TYR A 153 -13.10 -10.47 14.11
C TYR A 153 -11.77 -11.01 13.57
N VAL A 154 -11.45 -12.27 13.88
CA VAL A 154 -10.21 -12.91 13.40
C VAL A 154 -10.20 -12.99 11.87
N VAL A 155 -11.31 -13.39 11.27
CA VAL A 155 -11.46 -13.43 9.81
C VAL A 155 -11.33 -12.05 9.20
N HIS A 156 -12.02 -11.05 9.78
CA HIS A 156 -11.97 -9.68 9.29
C HIS A 156 -10.53 -9.11 9.33
N ILE A 157 -9.85 -9.24 10.47
CA ILE A 157 -8.46 -8.79 10.63
C ILE A 157 -7.54 -9.59 9.70
N GLY A 158 -7.74 -10.90 9.57
CA GLY A 158 -6.93 -11.75 8.69
C GLY A 158 -6.97 -11.31 7.23
N VAL A 159 -8.15 -10.98 6.71
CA VAL A 159 -8.30 -10.51 5.32
C VAL A 159 -7.67 -9.13 5.12
N ILE A 160 -7.86 -8.19 6.08
CA ILE A 160 -7.21 -6.87 6.03
C ILE A 160 -5.69 -7.02 6.05
N LEU A 161 -5.17 -7.86 6.94
CA LEU A 161 -3.74 -8.10 7.08
C LEU A 161 -3.13 -8.68 5.79
N PHE A 162 -3.84 -9.62 5.16
CA PHE A 162 -3.45 -10.18 3.87
C PHE A 162 -3.44 -9.12 2.76
N GLY A 163 -4.46 -8.25 2.72
CA GLY A 163 -4.50 -7.12 1.79
C GLY A 163 -3.38 -6.11 2.03
N LEU A 164 -3.03 -5.85 3.29
CA LEU A 164 -1.91 -4.98 3.65
C LEU A 164 -0.57 -5.56 3.19
N LEU A 165 -0.36 -6.87 3.36
CA LEU A 165 0.84 -7.55 2.83
C LEU A 165 0.96 -7.39 1.32
N PHE A 166 -0.16 -7.57 0.60
CA PHE A 166 -0.19 -7.42 -0.85
C PHE A 166 0.12 -5.98 -1.28
N ALA A 167 -0.38 -4.98 -0.52
CA ALA A 167 -0.08 -3.57 -0.76
C ALA A 167 1.40 -3.24 -0.52
N LEU A 168 2.01 -3.80 0.53
CA LEU A 168 3.44 -3.63 0.83
C LEU A 168 4.33 -4.27 -0.23
N ASP A 169 3.95 -5.43 -0.77
CA ASP A 169 4.66 -6.10 -1.87
C ASP A 169 4.70 -5.21 -3.13
N ILE A 170 3.56 -4.61 -3.50
CA ILE A 170 3.47 -3.67 -4.63
C ILE A 170 4.35 -2.43 -4.43
N LEU A 171 4.42 -1.91 -3.21
CA LEU A 171 5.28 -0.77 -2.87
C LEU A 171 6.77 -1.12 -2.89
N ARG A 172 7.11 -2.41 -3.02
CA ARG A 172 8.50 -2.91 -2.98
C ARG A 172 9.24 -2.48 -1.72
N VAL A 173 8.53 -2.37 -0.60
CA VAL A 173 9.10 -2.07 0.71
C VAL A 173 9.51 -3.39 1.37
N SER A 174 10.52 -4.04 0.80
CA SER A 174 10.97 -5.38 1.19
C SER A 174 11.21 -5.52 2.69
N PHE A 175 11.81 -4.53 3.33
CA PHE A 175 12.07 -4.59 4.78
C PHE A 175 10.77 -4.68 5.60
N ALA A 176 9.77 -3.83 5.31
CA ALA A 176 8.51 -3.84 6.04
C ALA A 176 7.72 -5.13 5.75
N GLU A 177 7.75 -5.61 4.51
CA GLU A 177 7.13 -6.86 4.09
C GLU A 177 7.77 -8.06 4.82
N ASP A 178 9.09 -8.13 4.88
CA ASP A 178 9.82 -9.21 5.55
C ASP A 178 9.53 -9.23 7.07
N VAL A 179 9.51 -8.07 7.73
CA VAL A 179 9.16 -7.97 9.15
C VAL A 179 7.73 -8.45 9.40
N VAL A 180 6.76 -8.02 8.58
CA VAL A 180 5.36 -8.44 8.73
C VAL A 180 5.22 -9.94 8.46
N LYS A 181 5.87 -10.50 7.42
CA LYS A 181 5.87 -11.94 7.13
C LYS A 181 6.45 -12.76 8.30
N ILE A 182 7.56 -12.31 8.88
CA ILE A 182 8.18 -12.97 10.04
C ILE A 182 7.24 -12.94 11.25
N MET A 183 6.61 -11.79 11.55
CA MET A 183 5.68 -11.68 12.66
C MET A 183 4.45 -12.58 12.48
N ILE A 184 3.85 -12.60 11.29
CA ILE A 184 2.72 -13.48 10.99
C ILE A 184 3.15 -14.94 11.07
N GLY A 185 4.29 -15.29 10.44
CA GLY A 185 4.83 -16.65 10.50
C GLY A 185 5.05 -17.14 11.92
N ALA A 186 5.67 -16.34 12.77
CA ALA A 186 5.89 -16.64 14.18
C ALA A 186 4.56 -16.83 14.94
N THR A 187 3.59 -15.94 14.69
CA THR A 187 2.25 -16.03 15.29
C THR A 187 1.52 -17.30 14.83
N MET A 188 1.56 -17.63 13.55
CA MET A 188 0.95 -18.85 13.01
C MET A 188 1.58 -20.12 13.57
N ILE A 189 2.91 -20.15 13.72
CA ILE A 189 3.62 -21.26 14.36
C ILE A 189 3.21 -21.40 15.83
N ALA A 190 3.15 -20.29 16.57
CA ALA A 190 2.71 -20.29 17.95
C ALA A 190 1.26 -20.81 18.10
N LEU A 191 0.35 -20.37 17.24
CA LEU A 191 -1.03 -20.87 17.19
C LEU A 191 -1.08 -22.35 16.81
N ALA A 192 -0.32 -22.79 15.80
CA ALA A 192 -0.27 -24.19 15.40
C ALA A 192 0.20 -25.10 16.56
N ILE A 193 1.20 -24.65 17.33
CA ILE A 193 1.66 -25.39 18.51
C ILE A 193 0.57 -25.37 19.59
N ALA A 194 -0.01 -24.22 19.89
CA ALA A 194 -1.03 -24.09 20.93
C ALA A 194 -2.27 -24.98 20.64
N PHE A 195 -2.80 -24.90 19.41
CA PHE A 195 -3.94 -25.71 18.98
C PHE A 195 -3.56 -27.17 18.73
N GLY A 196 -2.37 -27.45 18.22
CA GLY A 196 -1.87 -28.80 18.01
C GLY A 196 -1.72 -29.57 19.32
N VAL A 197 -1.04 -28.99 20.30
CA VAL A 197 -0.86 -29.61 21.62
C VAL A 197 -2.17 -29.61 22.40
N GLY A 198 -2.90 -28.48 22.43
CA GLY A 198 -4.19 -28.38 23.15
C GLY A 198 -5.31 -29.20 22.52
N GLY A 199 -5.24 -29.50 21.22
CA GLY A 199 -6.24 -30.29 20.49
C GLY A 199 -6.05 -31.81 20.56
N ILE A 200 -4.91 -32.31 21.04
CA ILE A 200 -4.60 -33.75 21.04
C ILE A 200 -5.67 -34.58 21.78
N ASP A 201 -6.12 -34.13 22.93
CA ASP A 201 -7.12 -34.88 23.73
C ASP A 201 -8.51 -34.81 23.06
N THR A 202 -8.85 -33.74 22.45
CA THR A 202 -10.09 -33.60 21.65
C THR A 202 -10.05 -34.51 20.43
N ALA A 203 -8.95 -34.53 19.72
CA ALA A 203 -8.75 -35.41 18.56
C ALA A 203 -8.81 -36.89 18.96
N LYS A 204 -8.20 -37.28 20.10
CA LYS A 204 -8.29 -38.65 20.64
C LYS A 204 -9.74 -39.06 20.96
N LYS A 205 -10.51 -38.16 21.63
CA LYS A 205 -11.93 -38.41 21.93
C LYS A 205 -12.77 -38.59 20.67
N TRP A 206 -12.51 -37.78 19.65
CA TRP A 206 -13.18 -37.89 18.35
C TRP A 206 -12.82 -39.22 17.65
N TRP A 207 -11.55 -39.60 17.65
CA TRP A 207 -11.07 -40.85 17.05
C TRP A 207 -11.69 -42.06 17.72
N THR A 208 -11.71 -42.12 19.03
CA THR A 208 -12.33 -43.22 19.78
C THR A 208 -13.82 -43.30 19.54
N LYS A 209 -14.51 -42.18 19.37
CA LYS A 209 -15.97 -42.16 19.16
C LYS A 209 -16.39 -42.61 17.75
N TYR A 210 -15.59 -42.29 16.74
CA TYR A 210 -16.00 -42.49 15.34
C TYR A 210 -15.16 -43.51 14.57
N ALA A 211 -13.96 -43.82 15.00
CA ALA A 211 -13.04 -44.70 14.29
C ALA A 211 -12.77 -46.04 15.00
N SER A 212 -13.19 -46.20 16.25
CA SER A 212 -13.17 -47.52 16.88
C SER A 212 -14.28 -48.35 16.28
N PRO A 213 -13.99 -49.55 15.73
CA PRO A 213 -15.01 -50.46 15.32
C PRO A 213 -15.85 -50.80 16.57
N SER A 214 -17.16 -50.60 16.46
CA SER A 214 -18.07 -51.12 17.47
C SER A 214 -17.80 -52.62 17.57
N ASP A 215 -17.31 -53.05 18.74
CA ASP A 215 -17.19 -54.46 19.12
C ASP A 215 -18.61 -55.04 19.13
N THR A 216 -19.06 -55.45 17.95
CA THR A 216 -20.33 -56.14 17.78
C THR A 216 -20.13 -57.55 18.24
N GLY A 217 -20.51 -57.79 19.49
CA GLY A 217 -21.13 -59.04 19.93
C GLY A 217 -20.25 -60.28 19.89
N SER A 218 -19.62 -60.58 20.98
CA SER A 218 -19.44 -61.95 21.39
C SER A 218 -20.20 -62.18 22.67
N ASP A 219 -21.51 -62.15 22.59
CA ASP A 219 -22.39 -62.81 23.53
C ASP A 219 -22.32 -64.31 23.22
N LYS A 220 -21.38 -65.03 23.83
CA LYS A 220 -21.45 -66.44 23.99
C LYS A 220 -22.07 -66.71 25.32
N GLY A 221 -23.39 -66.93 25.33
CA GLY A 221 -24.15 -67.40 26.45
C GLY A 221 -23.55 -68.65 27.04
N PRO A 222 -23.84 -68.95 28.33
CA PRO A 222 -23.33 -70.10 29.04
C PRO A 222 -24.00 -71.34 28.48
N THR A 223 -23.24 -72.30 27.92
CA THR A 223 -23.67 -73.64 27.64
C THR A 223 -23.61 -74.42 28.95
N ASN A 224 -24.78 -74.55 29.61
CA ASN A 224 -25.02 -75.57 30.58
C ASN A 224 -25.11 -76.91 29.86
N PHE A 225 -24.19 -77.80 30.11
CA PHE A 225 -24.41 -79.22 30.26
C PHE A 225 -23.35 -79.79 31.24
#